data_5cd5e4e836ffb465eb331e5e0d9c5170
#
_entry.id   5cd5e4e836ffb465eb331e5e0d9c5170
#
_cell.length_a   1.000
_cell.length_b   1.000
_cell.length_c   1.000
_cell.angle_alpha   90.00
_cell.angle_beta   90.00
_cell.angle_gamma   90.00
#
_symmetry.space_group_name_H-M   'P 1'
#
loop_
_entity.id
_entity.type
_entity.pdbx_description
1 polymer ?
#
loop_
_entity_poly.entity_id
_entity_poly.type
_entity_poly.pdbx_seq_one_letter_code
_entity_poly.pdbx_strand_id
1 'polypeptide(L)'
;MHIVKITGAQGAGKSEALGHLAELHQSTVITGALLMAALPLLNSRTSALALNTFVDDVQPEMLAKLAKLAKMYPATYRIYLAGRDI
;
A
#
# COMPACT_ATOMS: atom_id res chain seq x y z
N MET A 1 4.26 -9.78 -5.02
CA MET A 1 3.89 -8.48 -4.40
C MET A 1 5.02 -8.03 -3.49
N HIS A 2 5.49 -6.82 -3.70
CA HIS A 2 6.51 -6.21 -2.86
C HIS A 2 5.87 -5.13 -2.00
N ILE A 3 6.13 -5.18 -0.71
CA ILE A 3 5.62 -4.20 0.23
C ILE A 3 6.78 -3.37 0.75
N VAL A 4 6.73 -2.07 0.53
CA VAL A 4 7.73 -1.11 1.02
C VAL A 4 7.05 -0.27 2.10
N LYS A 5 7.61 -0.30 3.30
CA LYS A 5 7.08 0.44 4.44
C LYS A 5 7.90 1.72 4.67
N ILE A 6 7.22 2.82 4.83
CA ILE A 6 7.82 4.07 5.28
C ILE A 6 7.64 4.13 6.79
N THR A 7 8.73 4.01 7.53
CA THR A 7 8.72 4.00 8.98
C THR A 7 9.20 5.33 9.54
N GLY A 8 8.79 5.63 10.75
CA GLY A 8 9.17 6.83 11.45
C GLY A 8 8.19 7.13 12.57
N ALA A 9 8.58 8.06 13.46
CA ALA A 9 7.71 8.51 14.52
C ALA A 9 6.49 9.26 13.97
N GLN A 10 5.43 9.33 14.76
CA GLN A 10 4.28 10.15 14.42
C GLN A 10 4.74 11.62 14.24
N GLY A 11 4.28 12.24 13.17
CA GLY A 11 4.68 13.61 12.84
C GLY A 11 6.02 13.73 12.10
N ALA A 12 6.66 12.63 11.74
CA ALA A 12 7.94 12.65 11.03
C ALA A 12 7.82 12.97 9.53
N GLY A 13 6.61 13.15 8.99
CA GLY A 13 6.40 13.47 7.58
C GLY A 13 6.26 12.25 6.68
N LYS A 14 5.82 11.12 7.21
CA LYS A 14 5.65 9.88 6.43
C LYS A 14 4.63 10.05 5.29
N SER A 15 3.49 10.66 5.58
CA SER A 15 2.46 10.90 4.57
C SER A 15 2.94 11.84 3.47
N GLU A 16 3.70 12.87 3.82
CA GLU A 16 4.33 13.77 2.86
C GLU A 16 5.31 13.04 1.96
N ALA A 17 6.17 12.22 2.54
CA ALA A 17 7.13 11.42 1.78
C ALA A 17 6.42 10.47 0.82
N LEU A 18 5.34 9.84 1.28
CA LEU A 18 4.52 8.97 0.46
C LEU A 18 3.89 9.72 -0.72
N GLY A 19 3.38 10.93 -0.46
CA GLY A 19 2.82 11.79 -1.50
C GLY A 19 3.84 12.16 -2.57
N HIS A 20 5.05 12.52 -2.16
CA HIS A 20 6.14 12.83 -3.09
C HIS A 20 6.53 11.63 -3.95
N LEU A 21 6.63 10.44 -3.33
CA LEU A 21 6.91 9.22 -4.07
C LEU A 21 5.80 8.91 -5.08
N ALA A 22 4.55 9.09 -4.69
CA ALA A 22 3.42 8.88 -5.58
C ALA A 22 3.47 9.83 -6.79
N GLU A 23 3.81 11.10 -6.58
CA GLU A 23 3.99 12.06 -7.67
C GLU A 23 5.08 11.63 -8.64
N LEU A 24 6.24 11.21 -8.11
CA LEU A 24 7.35 10.72 -8.94
C LEU A 24 6.93 9.54 -9.82
N HIS A 25 6.04 8.71 -9.35
CA HIS A 25 5.54 7.54 -10.08
C HIS A 25 4.23 7.83 -10.86
N GLN A 26 3.79 9.07 -10.91
CA GLN A 26 2.54 9.46 -11.55
C GLN A 26 1.34 8.65 -11.04
N SER A 27 1.32 8.40 -9.75
CA SER A 27 0.30 7.58 -9.07
C SER A 27 -0.44 8.39 -8.03
N THR A 28 -1.56 7.86 -7.55
CA THR A 28 -2.34 8.48 -6.48
C THR A 28 -2.16 7.74 -5.17
N VAL A 29 -2.36 8.44 -4.07
CA VAL A 29 -2.37 7.85 -2.74
C VAL A 29 -3.80 7.47 -2.37
N ILE A 30 -4.01 6.25 -1.90
CA ILE A 30 -5.29 5.81 -1.36
C ILE A 30 -5.16 5.58 0.14
N THR A 31 -6.27 5.62 0.85
CA THR A 31 -6.27 5.30 2.28
C THR A 31 -6.26 3.79 2.50
N GLY A 32 -5.77 3.37 3.67
CA GLY A 32 -5.80 1.95 4.03
C GLY A 32 -7.22 1.38 4.01
N ALA A 33 -8.22 2.17 4.43
CA ALA A 33 -9.62 1.76 4.38
C ALA A 33 -10.11 1.50 2.96
N LEU A 34 -9.74 2.35 2.01
CA LEU A 34 -10.08 2.15 0.59
C LEU A 34 -9.40 0.92 0.01
N LEU A 35 -8.15 0.68 0.37
CA LEU A 35 -7.45 -0.53 -0.05
C LEU A 35 -8.19 -1.77 0.45
N MET A 36 -8.57 -1.80 1.73
CA MET A 36 -9.29 -2.92 2.31
C MET A 36 -10.63 -3.18 1.63
N ALA A 37 -11.35 -2.12 1.26
CA ALA A 37 -12.60 -2.25 0.53
C ALA A 37 -12.39 -2.79 -0.89
N ALA A 38 -11.28 -2.46 -1.51
CA ALA A 38 -10.95 -2.89 -2.87
C ALA A 38 -10.43 -4.34 -2.94
N LEU A 39 -9.82 -4.84 -1.86
CA LEU A 39 -9.18 -6.15 -1.87
C LEU A 39 -10.09 -7.31 -2.32
N PRO A 40 -11.38 -7.40 -1.88
CA PRO A 40 -12.26 -8.47 -2.34
C PRO A 40 -12.58 -8.41 -3.83
N LEU A 41 -12.40 -7.24 -4.45
CA LEU A 41 -12.64 -7.05 -5.87
C LEU A 41 -11.42 -7.39 -6.72
N LEU A 42 -10.26 -7.56 -6.08
CA LEU A 42 -9.03 -7.93 -6.77
C LEU A 42 -9.06 -9.43 -7.05
N ASN A 43 -8.98 -9.78 -8.31
CA ASN A 43 -8.86 -11.17 -8.71
C ASN A 43 -7.61 -11.34 -9.60
N SER A 44 -7.31 -12.57 -9.95
CA SER A 44 -6.15 -12.90 -10.77
C SER A 44 -6.14 -12.23 -12.15
N ARG A 45 -7.25 -11.64 -12.55
CA ARG A 45 -7.40 -10.94 -13.84
C ARG A 45 -7.14 -9.44 -13.73
N THR A 46 -7.07 -8.90 -12.53
CA THR A 46 -6.78 -7.47 -12.32
C THR A 46 -5.29 -7.19 -12.40
N SER A 47 -4.67 -7.64 -13.46
CA SER A 47 -3.29 -7.30 -13.80
C SER A 47 -3.08 -5.79 -13.99
N ALA A 48 -4.16 -5.04 -14.18
CA ALA A 48 -4.13 -3.57 -14.26
C ALA A 48 -3.64 -2.91 -12.95
N LEU A 49 -3.70 -3.64 -11.85
CA LEU A 49 -3.17 -3.19 -10.57
C LEU A 49 -1.70 -3.59 -10.36
N ALA A 50 -1.04 -4.12 -11.36
CA ALA A 50 0.40 -4.30 -11.37
C ALA A 50 1.15 -2.96 -11.33
N LEU A 51 0.50 -1.95 -10.82
CA LEU A 51 1.02 -0.61 -10.66
C LEU A 51 1.44 -0.38 -9.22
N ASN A 52 2.32 0.56 -9.04
CA ASN A 52 2.69 1.01 -7.70
C ASN A 52 1.45 1.56 -7.00
N THR A 53 1.10 1.00 -5.87
CA THR A 53 0.00 1.47 -5.03
C THR A 53 0.57 2.14 -3.80
N PHE A 54 0.17 3.36 -3.55
CA PHE A 54 0.62 4.16 -2.42
C PHE A 54 -0.54 4.25 -1.43
N VAL A 55 -0.33 3.74 -0.23
CA VAL A 55 -1.38 3.61 0.78
C VAL A 55 -0.99 4.37 2.03
N ASP A 56 -1.81 5.34 2.41
CA ASP A 56 -1.63 6.09 3.64
C ASP A 56 -2.54 5.56 4.74
N ASP A 57 -2.14 5.81 5.98
CA ASP A 57 -2.90 5.47 7.18
C ASP A 57 -3.20 3.97 7.31
N VAL A 58 -2.18 3.14 7.12
CA VAL A 58 -2.28 1.69 7.30
C VAL A 58 -2.10 1.35 8.78
N GLN A 59 -3.06 0.62 9.34
CA GLN A 59 -2.99 0.13 10.70
C GLN A 59 -2.22 -1.20 10.76
N PRO A 60 -1.57 -1.53 11.90
CA PRO A 60 -0.78 -2.76 12.03
C PRO A 60 -1.54 -4.03 11.70
N GLU A 61 -2.81 -4.13 12.06
CA GLU A 61 -3.64 -5.30 11.76
C GLU A 61 -3.88 -5.50 10.25
N MET A 62 -3.78 -4.45 9.48
CA MET A 62 -3.91 -4.53 8.02
C MET A 62 -2.68 -5.17 7.38
N LEU A 63 -1.51 -5.03 8.01
CA LEU A 63 -0.28 -5.62 7.50
C LEU A 63 -0.36 -7.15 7.43
N ALA A 64 -0.98 -7.79 8.42
CA ALA A 64 -1.15 -9.23 8.43
C ALA A 64 -2.01 -9.69 7.25
N LYS A 65 -3.06 -8.95 6.95
CA LYS A 65 -3.94 -9.24 5.79
C LYS A 65 -3.21 -9.02 4.47
N LEU A 66 -2.44 -7.95 4.36
CA LEU A 66 -1.63 -7.68 3.18
C LEU A 66 -0.55 -8.75 2.97
N ALA A 67 0.06 -9.23 4.05
CA ALA A 67 1.03 -10.30 3.98
C ALA A 67 0.44 -11.60 3.45
N LYS A 68 -0.80 -11.94 3.86
CA LYS A 68 -1.51 -13.09 3.30
C LYS A 68 -1.77 -12.94 1.81
N LEU A 69 -2.20 -11.76 1.40
CA LEU A 69 -2.46 -11.45 -0.01
C LEU A 69 -1.19 -11.50 -0.84
N ALA A 70 -0.07 -11.05 -0.29
CA ALA A 70 1.21 -11.13 -0.95
C ALA A 70 1.62 -12.57 -1.27
N LYS A 71 1.25 -13.52 -0.42
CA LYS A 71 1.48 -14.94 -0.66
C LYS A 71 0.54 -15.52 -1.70
N MET A 72 -0.72 -15.06 -1.72
CA MET A 72 -1.75 -15.56 -2.64
C MET A 72 -1.56 -15.02 -4.05
N TYR A 73 -1.05 -13.82 -4.18
CA TYR A 73 -0.88 -13.14 -5.46
C TYR A 73 0.57 -12.74 -5.65
N PRO A 74 1.43 -13.64 -6.14
CA PRO A 74 2.84 -13.34 -6.36
C PRO A 74 3.09 -12.43 -7.57
N ALA A 75 2.07 -11.73 -8.04
CA ALA A 75 2.21 -10.78 -9.14
C ALA A 75 3.01 -9.54 -8.73
N THR A 76 3.44 -8.81 -9.69
CA THR A 76 4.35 -7.67 -9.60
C THR A 76 3.69 -6.41 -9.05
N TYR A 77 3.17 -6.46 -7.82
CA TYR A 77 2.72 -5.26 -7.13
C TYR A 77 3.83 -4.69 -6.27
N ARG A 78 3.96 -3.39 -6.30
CA ARG A 78 4.67 -2.67 -5.25
C ARG A 78 3.66 -1.83 -4.48
N ILE A 79 3.56 -2.10 -3.19
CA ILE A 79 2.70 -1.35 -2.29
C ILE A 79 3.60 -0.56 -1.35
N TYR A 80 3.45 0.74 -1.37
CA TYR A 80 4.15 1.66 -0.48
C TYR A 80 3.20 2.04 0.63
N LEU A 81 3.59 1.76 1.86
CA LEU A 81 2.74 1.95 3.03
C LEU A 81 3.31 3.03 3.95
N ALA A 82 2.45 3.93 4.39
CA ALA A 82 2.74 4.81 5.51
C ALA A 82 1.61 4.69 6.53
N GLY A 83 1.94 4.64 7.78
CA GLY A 83 0.93 4.53 8.84
C GLY A 83 1.57 4.51 10.21
N ARG A 84 0.73 4.40 11.23
CA ARG A 84 1.17 4.36 12.63
C ARG A 84 1.78 3.00 12.94
N ASP A 85 2.98 3.03 13.51
CA ASP A 85 3.64 1.85 14.08
C ASP A 85 3.78 0.65 13.12
N ILE A 86 3.94 0.93 11.84
CA ILE A 86 4.12 -0.14 10.84
C ILE A 86 5.60 -0.40 10.53
#